data_589e5b7621a3c74c188395e1037a97dc
#
_entry.id   589e5b7621a3c74c188395e1037a97dc
#
_cell.length_a   1.000
_cell.length_b   1.000
_cell.length_c   1.000
_cell.angle_alpha   90.00
_cell.angle_beta   90.00
_cell.angle_gamma   90.00
#
_symmetry.space_group_name_H-M   'P 1'
#
loop_
_entity.id
_entity.type
_entity.pdbx_description
1 polymer ?
#
loop_
_entity_poly.entity_id
_entity_poly.type
_entity_poly.pdbx_seq_one_letter_code
_entity_poly.pdbx_strand_id
1 'polypeptide(L)'
;SDRVLKSRKKVLIVGTVAYTITWAVIWATAGEITGTGAYMAINFVFGFFGGFLVVSFAQIKELFPISIAGTSTAALNIFPFAGGAILQHISGLMLTDRSLESYREIWLFMLVCMIVATAAAFLSLEKKSAKGRG
;
A
#
# COMPACT_ATOMS: atom_id res chain seq x y z
N SER A 1 -8.61 -3.74 14.44
CA SER A 1 -7.85 -4.88 13.83
C SER A 1 -7.80 -6.09 14.76
N ASP A 2 -7.62 -5.88 16.06
CA ASP A 2 -7.42 -6.98 17.02
C ASP A 2 -8.65 -7.83 17.29
N ARG A 3 -9.86 -7.30 17.07
CA ARG A 3 -11.12 -8.03 17.26
C ARG A 3 -11.56 -8.87 16.08
N VAL A 4 -11.26 -8.46 14.83
CA VAL A 4 -11.81 -9.08 13.63
C VAL A 4 -10.84 -10.08 12.99
N LEU A 5 -9.59 -9.71 12.77
CA LEU A 5 -8.64 -10.56 12.04
C LEU A 5 -7.57 -11.22 12.92
N LYS A 6 -7.48 -10.88 14.19
CA LYS A 6 -6.53 -11.45 15.20
C LYS A 6 -5.06 -11.59 14.72
N SER A 7 -4.70 -10.93 13.62
CA SER A 7 -3.38 -11.01 12.99
C SER A 7 -3.12 -9.74 12.20
N ARG A 8 -2.04 -9.04 12.50
CA ARG A 8 -1.65 -7.82 11.77
C ARG A 8 -1.25 -8.14 10.34
N LYS A 9 -0.62 -9.30 10.12
CA LYS A 9 -0.27 -9.78 8.79
C LYS A 9 -1.51 -9.94 7.90
N LYS A 10 -2.59 -10.52 8.42
CA LYS A 10 -3.84 -10.67 7.66
C LYS A 10 -4.44 -9.32 7.29
N VAL A 11 -4.43 -8.35 8.23
CA VAL A 11 -4.91 -6.99 7.96
C VAL A 11 -4.08 -6.32 6.87
N LEU A 12 -2.74 -6.46 6.94
CA LEU A 12 -1.83 -5.92 5.93
C LEU A 12 -2.10 -6.54 4.56
N ILE A 13 -2.23 -7.86 4.48
CA ILE A 13 -2.51 -8.57 3.22
C ILE A 13 -3.85 -8.13 2.63
N VAL A 14 -4.90 -8.09 3.43
CA VAL A 14 -6.23 -7.64 2.97
C VAL A 14 -6.16 -6.20 2.47
N GLY A 15 -5.50 -5.32 3.21
CA GLY A 15 -5.33 -3.93 2.81
C GLY A 15 -4.56 -3.77 1.51
N THR A 16 -3.42 -4.46 1.35
CA THR A 16 -2.60 -4.38 0.13
C THR A 16 -3.30 -5.00 -1.08
N VAL A 17 -4.00 -6.12 -0.91
CA VAL A 17 -4.81 -6.73 -1.98
C VAL A 17 -5.92 -5.78 -2.42
N ALA A 18 -6.68 -5.23 -1.48
CA ALA A 18 -7.75 -4.28 -1.80
C ALA A 18 -7.21 -3.02 -2.49
N TYR A 19 -6.06 -2.51 -2.04
CA TYR A 19 -5.41 -1.37 -2.67
C TYR A 19 -4.91 -1.68 -4.09
N THR A 20 -4.36 -2.89 -4.31
CA THR A 20 -3.96 -3.36 -5.65
C THR A 20 -5.17 -3.48 -6.58
N ILE A 21 -6.30 -3.99 -6.09
CA ILE A 21 -7.56 -4.03 -6.85
C ILE A 21 -8.00 -2.61 -7.24
N THR A 22 -7.88 -1.65 -6.32
CA THR A 22 -8.23 -0.24 -6.61
C THR A 22 -7.35 0.32 -7.74
N TRP A 23 -6.03 0.04 -7.74
CA TRP A 23 -5.15 0.41 -8.85
C TRP A 23 -5.55 -0.27 -10.17
N ALA A 24 -5.91 -1.55 -10.13
CA ALA A 24 -6.38 -2.28 -11.31
C ALA A 24 -7.67 -1.65 -11.89
N VAL A 25 -8.60 -1.26 -11.03
CA VAL A 25 -9.83 -0.57 -11.44
C VAL A 25 -9.51 0.78 -12.07
N ILE A 26 -8.64 1.60 -11.45
CA ILE A 26 -8.23 2.90 -12.00
C ILE A 26 -7.62 2.73 -13.40
N TRP A 27 -6.71 1.76 -13.55
CA TRP A 27 -6.08 1.49 -14.84
C TRP A 27 -7.09 1.00 -15.90
N ALA A 28 -7.97 0.06 -15.53
CA ALA A 28 -8.93 -0.55 -16.45
C ALA A 28 -10.02 0.44 -16.91
N THR A 29 -10.43 1.35 -16.02
CA THR A 29 -11.50 2.33 -16.31
C THR A 29 -10.96 3.69 -16.75
N ALA A 30 -9.66 3.77 -17.05
CA ALA A 30 -8.99 5.00 -17.47
C ALA A 30 -9.65 5.60 -18.72
N GLY A 31 -10.16 6.81 -18.59
CA GLY A 31 -10.85 7.53 -19.67
C GLY A 31 -12.35 7.19 -19.83
N GLU A 32 -12.85 6.15 -19.18
CA GLU A 32 -14.28 5.77 -19.25
C GLU A 32 -15.11 6.42 -18.13
N ILE A 33 -14.47 6.72 -17.00
CA ILE A 33 -15.16 7.32 -15.87
C ILE A 33 -15.34 8.82 -16.15
N THR A 34 -16.59 9.21 -16.28
CA THR A 34 -16.99 10.61 -16.44
C THR A 34 -17.87 11.01 -15.26
N GLY A 35 -17.56 12.14 -14.66
CA GLY A 35 -18.36 12.71 -13.58
C GLY A 35 -17.62 12.78 -12.24
N THR A 36 -17.76 13.94 -11.61
CA THR A 36 -17.07 14.29 -10.35
C THR A 36 -17.36 13.30 -9.22
N GLY A 37 -18.60 12.80 -9.12
CA GLY A 37 -18.99 11.87 -8.07
C GLY A 37 -18.25 10.53 -8.14
N ALA A 38 -18.07 9.99 -9.35
CA ALA A 38 -17.34 8.74 -9.56
C ALA A 38 -15.84 8.91 -9.22
N TYR A 39 -15.24 10.03 -9.62
CA TYR A 39 -13.87 10.35 -9.23
C TYR A 39 -13.70 10.52 -7.71
N MET A 40 -14.64 11.18 -7.04
CA MET A 40 -14.63 11.30 -5.59
C MET A 40 -14.71 9.94 -4.90
N ALA A 41 -15.60 9.05 -5.36
CA ALA A 41 -15.75 7.70 -4.81
C ALA A 41 -14.47 6.88 -4.96
N ILE A 42 -13.85 6.89 -6.14
CA ILE A 42 -12.58 6.17 -6.39
C ILE A 42 -11.47 6.72 -5.50
N ASN A 43 -11.31 8.05 -5.42
CA ASN A 43 -10.28 8.66 -4.59
C ASN A 43 -10.52 8.39 -3.09
N PHE A 44 -11.76 8.34 -2.65
CA PHE A 44 -12.08 7.95 -1.27
C PHE A 44 -11.66 6.51 -0.98
N VAL A 45 -12.02 5.57 -1.85
CA VAL A 45 -11.64 4.15 -1.72
C VAL A 45 -10.11 4.00 -1.77
N PHE A 46 -9.47 4.71 -2.68
CA PHE A 46 -8.02 4.75 -2.82
C PHE A 46 -7.33 5.24 -1.55
N GLY A 47 -7.76 6.37 -1.00
CA GLY A 47 -7.23 6.91 0.25
C GLY A 47 -7.49 5.99 1.45
N PHE A 48 -8.68 5.40 1.52
CA PHE A 48 -9.05 4.47 2.58
C PHE A 48 -8.12 3.25 2.62
N PHE A 49 -7.91 2.58 1.50
CA PHE A 49 -7.01 1.42 1.45
C PHE A 49 -5.53 1.81 1.54
N GLY A 50 -5.14 2.98 1.03
CA GLY A 50 -3.79 3.52 1.23
C GLY A 50 -3.43 3.71 2.70
N GLY A 51 -4.41 4.03 3.54
CA GLY A 51 -4.25 4.15 4.99
C GLY A 51 -3.81 2.86 5.71
N PHE A 52 -3.98 1.68 5.10
CA PHE A 52 -3.52 0.41 5.67
C PHE A 52 -1.99 0.32 5.82
N LEU A 53 -1.23 1.20 5.20
CA LEU A 53 0.21 1.37 5.46
C LEU A 53 0.52 1.52 6.96
N VAL A 54 -0.36 2.18 7.72
CA VAL A 54 -0.21 2.38 9.17
C VAL A 54 -0.08 1.05 9.93
N VAL A 55 -0.69 -0.03 9.42
CA VAL A 55 -0.58 -1.37 10.03
C VAL A 55 0.86 -1.88 10.02
N SER A 56 1.67 -1.52 9.02
CA SER A 56 3.09 -1.89 8.95
C SER A 56 3.89 -1.33 10.13
N PHE A 57 3.59 -0.10 10.57
CA PHE A 57 4.24 0.50 11.73
C PHE A 57 3.91 -0.22 13.04
N ALA A 58 2.67 -0.68 13.17
CA ALA A 58 2.27 -1.47 14.32
C ALA A 58 2.93 -2.87 14.30
N GLN A 59 3.04 -3.49 13.12
CA GLN A 59 3.69 -4.80 12.96
C GLN A 59 5.19 -4.74 13.30
N ILE A 60 5.90 -3.71 12.85
CA ILE A 60 7.33 -3.52 13.15
C ILE A 60 7.56 -3.41 14.67
N LYS A 61 6.74 -2.62 15.38
CA LYS A 61 6.86 -2.47 16.83
C LYS A 61 6.69 -3.79 17.59
N GLU A 62 5.96 -4.74 17.04
CA GLU A 62 5.77 -6.05 17.65
C GLU A 62 6.90 -7.04 17.35
N LEU A 63 7.58 -6.86 16.21
CA LEU A 63 8.67 -7.74 15.78
C LEU A 63 9.97 -7.46 16.53
N PHE A 64 10.21 -6.22 16.94
CA PHE A 64 11.46 -5.80 17.57
C PHE A 64 11.29 -5.55 19.09
N PRO A 65 12.38 -5.73 19.88
CA PRO A 65 12.39 -5.35 21.31
C PRO A 65 12.09 -3.87 21.51
N ILE A 66 11.49 -3.52 22.65
CA ILE A 66 11.15 -2.13 23.01
C ILE A 66 12.35 -1.20 22.92
N SER A 67 13.55 -1.68 23.28
CA SER A 67 14.81 -0.91 23.27
C SER A 67 15.17 -0.36 21.89
N ILE A 68 14.78 -1.02 20.80
CA ILE A 68 15.06 -0.61 19.42
C ILE A 68 13.80 -0.33 18.59
N ALA A 69 12.61 -0.39 19.21
CA ALA A 69 11.35 -0.19 18.49
C ALA A 69 11.24 1.21 17.86
N GLY A 70 11.80 2.23 18.51
CA GLY A 70 11.87 3.58 17.94
C GLY A 70 12.72 3.64 16.67
N THR A 71 13.94 3.09 16.72
CA THR A 71 14.86 3.02 15.59
C THR A 71 14.27 2.22 14.43
N SER A 72 13.64 1.07 14.73
CA SER A 72 13.00 0.23 13.72
C SER A 72 11.83 0.96 13.04
N THR A 73 11.04 1.72 13.81
CA THR A 73 9.95 2.53 13.25
C THR A 73 10.48 3.68 12.40
N ALA A 74 11.56 4.34 12.83
CA ALA A 74 12.19 5.39 12.06
C ALA A 74 12.77 4.85 10.74
N ALA A 75 13.44 3.70 10.77
CA ALA A 75 13.93 3.04 9.58
C ALA A 75 12.78 2.67 8.61
N LEU A 76 11.68 2.12 9.12
CA LEU A 76 10.51 1.84 8.29
C LEU A 76 9.97 3.10 7.63
N ASN A 77 9.99 4.23 8.32
CA ASN A 77 9.45 5.49 7.81
C ASN A 77 10.24 6.06 6.61
N ILE A 78 11.49 5.66 6.43
CA ILE A 78 12.30 6.08 5.28
C ILE A 78 11.71 5.52 3.96
N PHE A 79 11.21 4.29 3.97
CA PHE A 79 10.76 3.62 2.75
C PHE A 79 9.58 4.31 2.04
N PRO A 80 8.50 4.74 2.70
CA PRO A 80 7.42 5.45 1.99
C PRO A 80 7.88 6.78 1.40
N PHE A 81 8.77 7.52 2.07
CA PHE A 81 9.29 8.78 1.54
C PHE A 81 10.27 8.55 0.38
N ALA A 82 11.24 7.67 0.55
CA ALA A 82 12.19 7.34 -0.52
C ALA A 82 11.48 6.69 -1.72
N GLY A 83 10.59 5.73 -1.46
CA GLY A 83 9.80 5.08 -2.49
C GLY A 83 8.89 6.08 -3.21
N GLY A 84 8.22 6.96 -2.46
CA GLY A 84 7.39 8.01 -3.05
C GLY A 84 8.19 8.95 -3.95
N ALA A 85 9.36 9.40 -3.51
CA ALA A 85 10.23 10.26 -4.31
C ALA A 85 10.71 9.57 -5.60
N ILE A 86 11.13 8.30 -5.51
CA ILE A 86 11.58 7.51 -6.67
C ILE A 86 10.43 7.29 -7.65
N LEU A 87 9.28 6.83 -7.17
CA LEU A 87 8.12 6.56 -8.01
C LEU A 87 7.58 7.84 -8.66
N GLN A 88 7.57 8.96 -7.94
CA GLN A 88 7.17 10.24 -8.49
C GLN A 88 8.12 10.72 -9.59
N HIS A 89 9.43 10.55 -9.39
CA HIS A 89 10.42 10.89 -10.40
C HIS A 89 10.27 10.03 -11.66
N ILE A 90 10.15 8.71 -11.50
CA ILE A 90 9.94 7.77 -12.62
C ILE A 90 8.65 8.11 -13.36
N SER A 91 7.54 8.35 -12.65
CA SER A 91 6.27 8.73 -13.27
C SER A 91 6.36 10.04 -14.04
N GLY A 92 7.14 11.00 -13.54
CA GLY A 92 7.42 12.25 -14.23
C GLY A 92 8.20 12.04 -15.54
N LEU A 93 9.14 11.10 -15.57
CA LEU A 93 9.88 10.74 -16.78
C LEU A 93 9.01 9.98 -17.81
N MET A 94 8.07 9.16 -17.32
CA MET A 94 7.12 8.43 -18.18
C MET A 94 6.08 9.35 -18.79
N LEU A 95 5.75 10.47 -18.15
CA LEU A 95 4.78 11.43 -18.63
C LEU A 95 5.38 12.27 -19.76
N THR A 96 5.46 11.72 -20.96
CA THR A 96 6.03 12.37 -22.14
C THR A 96 5.12 13.44 -22.73
N ASP A 97 3.82 13.23 -22.62
CA ASP A 97 2.77 14.18 -22.99
C ASP A 97 1.60 14.09 -21.98
N ARG A 98 0.54 14.90 -22.21
CA ARG A 98 -0.66 14.87 -21.36
C ARG A 98 -1.76 13.99 -21.96
N SER A 99 -1.39 12.99 -22.75
CA SER A 99 -2.34 12.06 -23.34
C SER A 99 -2.85 11.06 -22.29
N LEU A 100 -4.03 10.52 -22.52
CA LEU A 100 -4.58 9.43 -21.70
C LEU A 100 -3.67 8.20 -21.74
N GLU A 101 -3.00 7.95 -22.84
CA GLU A 101 -2.10 6.82 -23.03
C GLU A 101 -0.90 6.90 -22.08
N SER A 102 -0.21 8.05 -22.00
CA SER A 102 0.88 8.27 -21.05
C SER A 102 0.42 8.09 -19.59
N TYR A 103 -0.77 8.54 -19.23
CA TYR A 103 -1.33 8.30 -17.90
C TYR A 103 -1.63 6.81 -17.65
N ARG A 104 -2.16 6.09 -18.64
CA ARG A 104 -2.43 4.65 -18.51
C ARG A 104 -1.16 3.84 -18.30
N GLU A 105 -0.06 4.19 -18.96
CA GLU A 105 1.25 3.56 -18.73
C GLU A 105 1.75 3.77 -17.30
N ILE A 106 1.62 4.98 -16.77
CA ILE A 106 1.98 5.27 -15.37
C ILE A 106 1.11 4.45 -14.41
N TRP A 107 -0.20 4.38 -14.64
CA TRP A 107 -1.10 3.58 -13.78
C TRP A 107 -0.81 2.08 -13.88
N LEU A 108 -0.45 1.58 -15.05
CA LEU A 108 0.01 0.20 -15.21
C LEU A 108 1.32 -0.05 -14.44
N PHE A 109 2.27 0.85 -14.53
CA PHE A 109 3.52 0.78 -13.77
C PHE A 109 3.25 0.76 -12.25
N MET A 110 2.38 1.63 -11.75
CA MET A 110 2.00 1.64 -10.34
C MET A 110 1.28 0.34 -9.93
N LEU A 111 0.42 -0.21 -10.80
CA LEU A 111 -0.23 -1.50 -10.58
C LEU A 111 0.80 -2.63 -10.44
N VAL A 112 1.80 -2.68 -11.32
CA VAL A 112 2.89 -3.66 -11.23
C VAL A 112 3.65 -3.52 -9.91
N CYS A 113 3.99 -2.30 -9.51
CA CYS A 113 4.63 -2.04 -8.20
C CYS A 113 3.75 -2.54 -7.04
N MET A 114 2.44 -2.36 -7.11
CA MET A 114 1.51 -2.83 -6.09
C MET A 114 1.36 -4.35 -6.06
N ILE A 115 1.44 -5.02 -7.20
CA ILE A 115 1.47 -6.50 -7.26
C ILE A 115 2.72 -7.02 -6.54
N VAL A 116 3.88 -6.42 -6.80
CA VAL A 116 5.15 -6.77 -6.13
C VAL A 116 5.04 -6.51 -4.62
N ALA A 117 4.51 -5.36 -4.21
CA ALA A 117 4.31 -5.03 -2.80
C ALA A 117 3.35 -6.01 -2.11
N THR A 118 2.28 -6.42 -2.79
CA THR A 118 1.33 -7.40 -2.28
C THR A 118 2.00 -8.78 -2.13
N ALA A 119 2.79 -9.21 -3.10
CA ALA A 119 3.58 -10.44 -2.98
C ALA A 119 4.54 -10.38 -1.79
N ALA A 120 5.23 -9.26 -1.59
CA ALA A 120 6.08 -9.05 -0.43
C ALA A 120 5.31 -9.09 0.90
N ALA A 121 4.06 -8.59 0.93
CA ALA A 121 3.21 -8.67 2.12
C ALA A 121 2.88 -10.11 2.52
N PHE A 122 2.71 -11.02 1.57
CA PHE A 122 2.56 -12.45 1.86
C PHE A 122 3.81 -13.08 2.49
N LEU A 123 5.00 -12.59 2.14
CA LEU A 123 6.28 -13.02 2.69
C LEU A 123 6.59 -12.37 4.04
N SER A 124 5.84 -11.36 4.46
CA SER A 124 6.09 -10.63 5.71
C SER A 124 6.01 -11.55 6.92
N LEU A 125 6.86 -11.26 7.92
CA LEU A 125 6.90 -12.01 9.19
C LEU A 125 5.84 -11.50 10.15
N GLU A 126 5.27 -12.39 10.94
CA GLU A 126 4.40 -12.08 12.06
C GLU A 126 4.91 -12.77 13.32
N LYS A 127 5.01 -12.04 14.41
CA LYS A 127 5.31 -12.62 15.72
C LYS A 127 4.10 -13.45 16.16
N LYS A 128 4.24 -14.77 16.24
CA LYS A 128 3.21 -15.63 16.82
C LYS A 128 2.97 -15.17 18.27
N SER A 129 1.75 -14.75 18.57
CA SER A 129 1.35 -14.46 19.93
C SER A 129 1.61 -15.71 20.78
N ALA A 130 2.44 -15.59 21.80
CA ALA A 130 2.67 -16.63 22.79
C ALA A 130 1.41 -16.76 23.70
N LYS A 131 0.29 -17.19 23.10
CA LYS A 131 -0.94 -17.49 23.82
C LYS A 131 -0.89 -18.94 24.25
N GLY A 132 -0.48 -19.17 25.49
CA GLY A 132 -0.60 -20.49 26.11
C GLY A 132 0.60 -20.90 26.95
N ARG A 133 0.98 -20.11 27.94
CA ARG A 133 1.64 -20.59 29.17
C ARG A 133 1.04 -19.81 30.33
N GLY A 134 0.00 -20.35 30.82
CA GLY A 134 -0.65 -20.03 32.07
C GLY A 134 -1.50 -21.21 32.45
#